data_621d745a64a1742a8a97858ffdeb78f4
#
_entry.id   621d745a64a1742a8a97858ffdeb78f4
#
_cell.length_a   1.000
_cell.length_b   1.000
_cell.length_c   1.000
_cell.angle_alpha   90.00
_cell.angle_beta   90.00
_cell.angle_gamma   90.00
#
_symmetry.space_group_name_H-M   'P 1'
#
loop_
_entity.id
_entity.type
_entity.pdbx_description
1 polymer ?
#
loop_
_entity_poly.entity_id
_entity_poly.type
_entity_poly.pdbx_seq_one_letter_code
_entity_poly.pdbx_strand_id
1 'polypeptide(L)'
;MVELINHGVYLLNGTDIRDEYAGITPDEARENTITYGILRSHDVDGTKGKKMHIRFDAMMSHDITYVGIIQTARASGLKEFPLPYAMTNCHNSLCAVGGTINEDDHVFGLSAAKKYGGIYVPANQAVIHQYAREMMVKCGNMILGSDSHTRYGSLGNMGVGEGGGELVKQLLRNTWDINAPEVVLVWLEGKPRKGIGPHDVAISLVKATFESGAVKNKVLEFAGP
;
A
#
# COMPACT_ATOMS: atom_id res chain seq x y z
N MET A 1 18.68 -15.92 11.95
CA MET A 1 17.60 -16.32 12.90
C MET A 1 16.76 -15.07 13.14
N VAL A 2 15.44 -15.18 13.21
CA VAL A 2 14.58 -14.06 13.58
C VAL A 2 14.37 -14.10 15.07
N GLU A 3 14.56 -12.97 15.73
CA GLU A 3 14.28 -12.74 17.15
C GLU A 3 13.10 -11.80 17.28
N LEU A 4 12.17 -12.08 18.18
CA LEU A 4 11.00 -11.25 18.44
C LEU A 4 11.20 -10.49 19.76
N ILE A 5 11.20 -9.16 19.68
CA ILE A 5 11.23 -8.25 20.83
C ILE A 5 9.80 -7.78 21.07
N ASN A 6 9.24 -8.06 22.23
CA ASN A 6 7.82 -7.83 22.56
C ASN A 6 7.55 -6.52 23.30
N HIS A 7 8.46 -5.57 23.23
CA HIS A 7 8.31 -4.23 23.79
C HIS A 7 8.70 -3.16 22.76
N GLY A 8 8.34 -1.92 23.01
CA GLY A 8 8.73 -0.80 22.15
C GLY A 8 10.22 -0.51 22.28
N VAL A 9 10.83 -0.10 21.17
CA VAL A 9 12.23 0.34 21.12
C VAL A 9 12.34 1.71 20.47
N TYR A 10 13.43 2.42 20.74
CA TYR A 10 13.78 3.67 20.09
C TYR A 10 14.88 3.41 19.06
N LEU A 11 14.67 3.87 17.84
CA LEU A 11 15.72 3.89 16.82
C LEU A 11 16.29 5.30 16.71
N LEU A 12 17.51 5.48 17.18
CA LEU A 12 18.20 6.78 17.17
C LEU A 12 19.12 6.87 15.95
N ASN A 13 19.00 7.99 15.24
CA ASN A 13 19.83 8.29 14.05
C ASN A 13 19.82 7.19 12.97
N GLY A 14 18.78 6.33 12.97
CA GLY A 14 18.66 5.23 12.00
C GLY A 14 19.56 4.02 12.23
N THR A 15 20.36 4.01 13.30
CA THR A 15 21.38 2.96 13.53
C THR A 15 21.46 2.44 14.96
N ASP A 16 21.02 3.19 15.95
CA ASP A 16 21.17 2.84 17.37
C ASP A 16 19.82 2.49 17.99
N ILE A 17 19.64 1.22 18.35
CA ILE A 17 18.41 0.71 18.98
C ILE A 17 18.57 0.73 20.49
N ARG A 18 17.60 1.29 21.20
CA ARG A 18 17.54 1.36 22.66
C ARG A 18 16.18 1.02 23.20
N ASP A 19 16.14 0.33 24.32
CA ASP A 19 14.91 0.01 25.04
C ASP A 19 14.34 1.24 25.77
N GLU A 20 15.22 2.13 26.23
CA GLU A 20 14.87 3.36 26.93
C GLU A 20 15.61 4.57 26.38
N TYR A 21 14.92 5.69 26.29
CA TYR A 21 15.51 6.98 25.90
C TYR A 21 14.74 8.14 26.56
N ALA A 22 15.42 8.89 27.43
CA ALA A 22 14.81 9.97 28.21
C ALA A 22 14.55 11.27 27.42
N GLY A 23 15.06 11.37 26.19
CA GLY A 23 14.98 12.60 25.39
C GLY A 23 13.64 12.84 24.70
N ILE A 24 12.75 11.84 24.67
CA ILE A 24 11.49 11.89 23.92
C ILE A 24 10.52 10.84 24.47
N THR A 25 9.24 11.16 24.48
CA THR A 25 8.20 10.22 24.88
C THR A 25 7.94 9.16 23.80
N PRO A 26 7.37 7.98 24.12
CA PRO A 26 7.00 6.98 23.13
C PRO A 26 6.05 7.50 22.06
N ASP A 27 5.11 8.38 22.42
CA ASP A 27 4.17 8.96 21.45
C ASP A 27 4.87 9.93 20.49
N GLU A 28 5.78 10.76 20.99
CA GLU A 28 6.60 11.63 20.14
C GLU A 28 7.55 10.82 19.25
N ALA A 29 8.15 9.74 19.76
CA ALA A 29 9.00 8.86 18.97
C ALA A 29 8.21 8.22 17.81
N ARG A 30 6.98 7.78 18.09
CA ARG A 30 6.08 7.23 17.05
C ARG A 30 5.76 8.26 15.95
N GLU A 31 5.49 9.50 16.31
CA GLU A 31 5.23 10.58 15.35
C GLU A 31 6.45 10.87 14.45
N ASN A 32 7.64 10.47 14.85
CA ASN A 32 8.88 10.62 14.07
C ASN A 32 9.22 9.39 13.20
N THR A 33 8.38 8.36 13.15
CA THR A 33 8.55 7.23 12.24
C THR A 33 8.25 7.62 10.79
N ILE A 34 8.79 6.89 9.83
CA ILE A 34 8.49 7.06 8.40
C ILE A 34 6.98 6.91 8.15
N THR A 35 6.38 5.89 8.76
CA THR A 35 4.94 5.61 8.69
C THR A 35 4.11 6.82 9.07
N TYR A 36 4.38 7.41 10.22
CA TYR A 36 3.60 8.55 10.69
C TYR A 36 3.88 9.81 9.88
N GLY A 37 5.11 10.00 9.41
CA GLY A 37 5.42 11.09 8.47
C GLY A 37 4.57 11.02 7.21
N ILE A 38 4.40 9.82 6.63
CA ILE A 38 3.55 9.60 5.45
C ILE A 38 2.07 9.78 5.82
N LEU A 39 1.58 9.10 6.86
CA LEU A 39 0.16 9.17 7.23
C LEU A 39 -0.28 10.59 7.58
N ARG A 40 0.51 11.34 8.34
CA ARG A 40 0.19 12.73 8.72
C ARG A 40 0.15 13.69 7.54
N SER A 41 0.99 13.46 6.53
CA SER A 41 0.95 14.29 5.32
C SER A 41 -0.30 14.06 4.45
N HIS A 42 -1.00 12.94 4.67
CA HIS A 42 -2.22 12.56 3.94
C HIS A 42 -3.49 12.65 4.78
N ASP A 43 -3.37 12.95 6.07
CA ASP A 43 -4.50 13.15 6.98
C ASP A 43 -5.13 14.53 6.75
N VAL A 44 -6.36 14.54 6.25
CA VAL A 44 -7.04 15.79 5.89
C VAL A 44 -7.43 16.66 7.08
N ASP A 45 -7.55 16.07 8.26
CA ASP A 45 -7.91 16.81 9.47
C ASP A 45 -6.69 17.43 10.16
N GLY A 46 -5.49 16.92 9.87
CA GLY A 46 -4.23 17.39 10.44
C GLY A 46 -4.15 17.29 11.97
N THR A 47 -5.04 16.53 12.59
CA THR A 47 -5.09 16.38 14.06
C THR A 47 -4.16 15.27 14.50
N LYS A 48 -3.44 15.46 15.64
CA LYS A 48 -2.63 14.41 16.26
C LYS A 48 -3.49 13.39 17.03
N GLY A 49 -4.70 13.11 16.55
CA GLY A 49 -5.63 12.15 17.15
C GLY A 49 -5.31 10.70 16.78
N LYS A 50 -6.01 9.78 17.46
CA LYS A 50 -5.96 8.34 17.15
C LYS A 50 -6.68 7.97 15.86
N LYS A 51 -7.62 8.79 15.40
CA LYS A 51 -8.32 8.62 14.12
C LYS A 51 -7.65 9.48 13.07
N MET A 52 -7.55 8.95 11.86
CA MET A 52 -7.01 9.63 10.69
C MET A 52 -7.97 9.49 9.52
N HIS A 53 -8.10 10.54 8.74
CA HIS A 53 -8.94 10.63 7.55
C HIS A 53 -8.05 10.84 6.32
N ILE A 54 -7.66 9.73 5.69
CA ILE A 54 -6.60 9.69 4.69
C ILE A 54 -7.14 9.90 3.28
N ARG A 55 -6.43 10.72 2.50
CA ARG A 55 -6.54 10.78 1.04
C ARG A 55 -5.28 10.26 0.39
N PHE A 56 -5.46 9.46 -0.65
CA PHE A 56 -4.35 8.86 -1.40
C PHE A 56 -3.93 9.75 -2.56
N ASP A 57 -2.66 9.61 -2.98
CA ASP A 57 -2.12 10.32 -4.15
C ASP A 57 -2.46 9.63 -5.47
N ALA A 58 -2.64 8.32 -5.44
CA ALA A 58 -2.95 7.54 -6.62
C ALA A 58 -3.71 6.27 -6.26
N MET A 59 -4.39 5.73 -7.23
CA MET A 59 -5.10 4.46 -7.14
C MET A 59 -4.71 3.51 -8.25
N MET A 60 -4.91 2.21 -7.99
CA MET A 60 -4.78 1.20 -9.03
C MET A 60 -5.69 0.01 -8.78
N SER A 61 -6.11 -0.59 -9.88
CA SER A 61 -6.96 -1.77 -9.89
C SER A 61 -6.61 -2.68 -11.07
N HIS A 62 -6.91 -3.94 -10.92
CA HIS A 62 -6.80 -4.90 -12.01
C HIS A 62 -8.19 -5.23 -12.60
N ASP A 63 -8.18 -5.91 -13.72
CA ASP A 63 -9.35 -6.24 -14.53
C ASP A 63 -10.49 -6.97 -13.78
N ILE A 64 -10.17 -7.76 -12.77
CA ILE A 64 -11.21 -8.41 -11.95
C ILE A 64 -12.01 -7.40 -11.10
N THR A 65 -11.45 -6.25 -10.78
CA THR A 65 -12.02 -5.34 -9.77
C THR A 65 -12.44 -3.97 -10.30
N TYR A 66 -11.73 -3.38 -11.27
CA TYR A 66 -12.02 -2.00 -11.67
C TYR A 66 -13.40 -1.81 -12.28
N VAL A 67 -13.97 -2.82 -12.95
CA VAL A 67 -15.30 -2.74 -13.55
C VAL A 67 -16.34 -2.44 -12.47
N GLY A 68 -16.40 -3.26 -11.43
CA GLY A 68 -17.34 -3.07 -10.33
C GLY A 68 -17.12 -1.76 -9.55
N ILE A 69 -15.85 -1.39 -9.32
CA ILE A 69 -15.49 -0.13 -8.66
C ILE A 69 -16.00 1.07 -9.44
N ILE A 70 -15.71 1.12 -10.76
CA ILE A 70 -16.10 2.26 -11.60
C ILE A 70 -17.61 2.32 -11.80
N GLN A 71 -18.26 1.18 -11.96
CA GLN A 71 -19.74 1.13 -12.08
C GLN A 71 -20.41 1.65 -10.81
N THR A 72 -19.94 1.24 -9.64
CA THR A 72 -20.46 1.72 -8.35
C THR A 72 -20.22 3.21 -8.17
N ALA A 73 -19.01 3.69 -8.46
CA ALA A 73 -18.69 5.11 -8.39
C ALA A 73 -19.54 5.93 -9.38
N ARG A 74 -19.76 5.42 -10.61
CA ARG A 74 -20.62 6.05 -11.61
C ARG A 74 -22.07 6.15 -11.15
N ALA A 75 -22.61 5.09 -10.57
CA ALA A 75 -23.96 5.10 -10.01
C ALA A 75 -24.10 6.10 -8.85
N SER A 76 -22.98 6.41 -8.18
CA SER A 76 -22.89 7.37 -7.07
C SER A 76 -22.47 8.78 -7.50
N GLY A 77 -22.45 9.08 -8.80
CA GLY A 77 -22.24 10.43 -9.32
C GLY A 77 -20.82 10.77 -9.77
N LEU A 78 -19.96 9.78 -10.02
CA LEU A 78 -18.61 10.00 -10.57
C LEU A 78 -18.66 10.75 -11.90
N LYS A 79 -17.91 11.84 -12.00
CA LYS A 79 -17.79 12.66 -13.21
C LYS A 79 -16.42 12.54 -13.87
N GLU A 80 -15.37 12.45 -13.07
CA GLU A 80 -13.97 12.33 -13.47
C GLU A 80 -13.19 11.59 -12.36
N PHE A 81 -12.05 11.01 -12.67
CA PHE A 81 -11.17 10.49 -11.63
C PHE A 81 -10.46 11.65 -10.93
N PRO A 82 -10.63 11.78 -9.59
CA PRO A 82 -10.08 12.93 -8.86
C PRO A 82 -8.57 12.84 -8.61
N LEU A 83 -7.97 11.70 -8.87
CA LEU A 83 -6.56 11.39 -8.68
C LEU A 83 -6.11 10.41 -9.78
N PRO A 84 -4.81 10.28 -10.05
CA PRO A 84 -4.29 9.28 -10.98
C PRO A 84 -4.80 7.89 -10.66
N TYR A 85 -5.49 7.26 -11.59
CA TYR A 85 -6.05 5.93 -11.44
C TYR A 85 -5.58 5.02 -12.58
N ALA A 86 -4.76 4.01 -12.25
CA ALA A 86 -4.28 3.02 -13.21
C ALA A 86 -5.15 1.77 -13.17
N MET A 87 -5.63 1.38 -14.36
CA MET A 87 -6.38 0.16 -14.61
C MET A 87 -5.52 -0.79 -15.39
N THR A 88 -5.13 -1.91 -14.77
CA THR A 88 -4.23 -2.91 -15.37
C THR A 88 -4.99 -4.18 -15.74
N ASN A 89 -4.66 -4.77 -16.88
CA ASN A 89 -5.28 -5.99 -17.39
C ASN A 89 -4.31 -7.16 -17.20
N CYS A 90 -4.11 -7.57 -15.96
CA CYS A 90 -3.06 -8.53 -15.60
C CYS A 90 -3.53 -9.81 -14.94
N HIS A 91 -4.77 -9.88 -14.41
CA HIS A 91 -5.30 -11.10 -13.80
C HIS A 91 -6.01 -11.97 -14.83
N ASN A 92 -6.83 -11.37 -15.69
CA ASN A 92 -7.51 -12.03 -16.79
C ASN A 92 -6.85 -11.69 -18.13
N SER A 93 -5.53 -11.49 -18.14
CA SER A 93 -4.78 -11.07 -19.32
C SER A 93 -4.68 -12.14 -20.42
N LEU A 94 -5.13 -13.36 -20.16
CA LEU A 94 -5.29 -14.42 -21.15
C LEU A 94 -6.54 -14.19 -22.01
N CYS A 95 -6.71 -12.99 -22.54
CA CYS A 95 -7.87 -12.61 -23.35
C CYS A 95 -8.10 -13.54 -24.55
N ALA A 96 -7.06 -14.09 -25.14
CA ALA A 96 -7.18 -15.09 -26.21
C ALA A 96 -7.75 -16.43 -25.74
N VAL A 97 -7.79 -16.70 -24.45
CA VAL A 97 -8.29 -17.96 -23.85
C VAL A 97 -9.50 -17.73 -22.96
N GLY A 98 -9.61 -16.55 -22.36
CA GLY A 98 -10.63 -16.22 -21.36
C GLY A 98 -12.03 -15.95 -21.96
N GLY A 99 -12.13 -15.77 -23.26
CA GLY A 99 -13.39 -15.47 -23.95
C GLY A 99 -13.84 -14.01 -23.80
N THR A 100 -15.05 -13.74 -24.29
CA THR A 100 -15.60 -12.39 -24.48
C THR A 100 -15.76 -11.60 -23.18
N ILE A 101 -15.99 -12.23 -22.05
CA ILE A 101 -16.18 -11.55 -20.76
C ILE A 101 -14.94 -10.74 -20.39
N ASN A 102 -13.75 -11.35 -20.51
CA ASN A 102 -12.50 -10.67 -20.19
C ASN A 102 -12.19 -9.55 -21.18
N GLU A 103 -12.49 -9.76 -22.45
CA GLU A 103 -12.34 -8.74 -23.49
C GLU A 103 -13.29 -7.55 -23.25
N ASP A 104 -14.54 -7.82 -22.84
CA ASP A 104 -15.50 -6.78 -22.48
C ASP A 104 -15.01 -5.94 -21.29
N ASP A 105 -14.42 -6.56 -20.26
CA ASP A 105 -13.82 -5.87 -19.14
C ASP A 105 -12.66 -4.95 -19.60
N HIS A 106 -11.82 -5.42 -20.51
CA HIS A 106 -10.73 -4.63 -21.07
C HIS A 106 -11.24 -3.46 -21.91
N VAL A 107 -12.26 -3.67 -22.74
CA VAL A 107 -12.91 -2.61 -23.53
C VAL A 107 -13.56 -1.58 -22.57
N PHE A 108 -14.23 -2.04 -21.51
CA PHE A 108 -14.78 -1.18 -20.49
C PHE A 108 -13.69 -0.35 -19.84
N GLY A 109 -12.58 -0.95 -19.40
CA GLY A 109 -11.45 -0.26 -18.78
C GLY A 109 -10.86 0.84 -19.67
N LEU A 110 -10.64 0.55 -20.95
CA LEU A 110 -10.16 1.52 -21.93
C LEU A 110 -11.16 2.68 -22.12
N SER A 111 -12.44 2.36 -22.21
CA SER A 111 -13.49 3.38 -22.38
C SER A 111 -13.62 4.27 -21.13
N ALA A 112 -13.50 3.66 -19.93
CA ALA A 112 -13.53 4.36 -18.66
C ALA A 112 -12.31 5.29 -18.50
N ALA A 113 -11.11 4.82 -18.86
CA ALA A 113 -9.91 5.65 -18.85
C ALA A 113 -10.07 6.89 -19.72
N LYS A 114 -10.57 6.72 -20.95
CA LYS A 114 -10.82 7.82 -21.87
C LYS A 114 -11.88 8.80 -21.34
N LYS A 115 -12.93 8.27 -20.73
CA LYS A 115 -14.07 9.07 -20.25
C LYS A 115 -13.75 9.84 -18.98
N TYR A 116 -13.05 9.23 -18.02
CA TYR A 116 -12.85 9.78 -16.69
C TYR A 116 -11.43 10.28 -16.42
N GLY A 117 -10.50 10.15 -17.39
CA GLY A 117 -9.14 10.64 -17.28
C GLY A 117 -8.16 9.70 -16.59
N GLY A 118 -8.34 8.37 -16.76
CA GLY A 118 -7.49 7.34 -16.15
C GLY A 118 -6.32 6.88 -17.02
N ILE A 119 -5.50 6.02 -16.44
CA ILE A 119 -4.38 5.35 -17.10
C ILE A 119 -4.82 3.92 -17.40
N TYR A 120 -4.82 3.53 -18.67
CA TYR A 120 -5.12 2.18 -19.10
C TYR A 120 -3.84 1.42 -19.44
N VAL A 121 -3.60 0.30 -18.78
CA VAL A 121 -2.45 -0.58 -19.03
C VAL A 121 -2.97 -1.85 -19.70
N PRO A 122 -2.67 -2.06 -20.99
CA PRO A 122 -3.15 -3.22 -21.75
C PRO A 122 -2.70 -4.55 -21.16
N ALA A 123 -3.41 -5.61 -21.54
CA ALA A 123 -3.00 -6.99 -21.25
C ALA A 123 -1.57 -7.27 -21.78
N ASN A 124 -0.87 -8.14 -21.07
CA ASN A 124 0.50 -8.58 -21.39
C ASN A 124 1.59 -7.49 -21.32
N GLN A 125 1.27 -6.30 -20.79
CA GLN A 125 2.24 -5.22 -20.67
C GLN A 125 2.90 -5.17 -19.29
N ALA A 126 2.13 -5.25 -18.23
CA ALA A 126 2.66 -5.28 -16.87
C ALA A 126 1.68 -5.89 -15.88
N VAL A 127 2.20 -6.54 -14.85
CA VAL A 127 1.45 -6.86 -13.63
C VAL A 127 1.20 -5.57 -12.86
N ILE A 128 0.03 -5.45 -12.22
CA ILE A 128 -0.38 -4.27 -11.45
C ILE A 128 0.74 -3.77 -10.52
N HIS A 129 1.34 -4.66 -9.73
CA HIS A 129 2.36 -4.28 -8.75
C HIS A 129 3.68 -3.87 -9.38
N GLN A 130 4.03 -4.45 -10.52
CA GLN A 130 5.21 -4.05 -11.27
C GLN A 130 5.02 -2.65 -11.86
N TYR A 131 3.87 -2.42 -12.49
CA TYR A 131 3.53 -1.10 -13.01
C TYR A 131 3.54 -0.03 -11.91
N ALA A 132 2.95 -0.34 -10.74
CA ALA A 132 2.94 0.58 -9.61
C ALA A 132 4.35 0.98 -9.19
N ARG A 133 5.21 0.00 -8.96
CA ARG A 133 6.57 0.23 -8.47
C ARG A 133 7.43 1.01 -9.44
N GLU A 134 7.27 0.77 -10.73
CA GLU A 134 8.10 1.40 -11.76
C GLU A 134 7.58 2.78 -12.20
N MET A 135 6.25 2.97 -12.20
CA MET A 135 5.64 4.14 -12.82
C MET A 135 4.97 5.10 -11.84
N MET A 136 4.57 4.64 -10.66
CA MET A 136 3.71 5.44 -9.78
C MET A 136 4.29 5.68 -8.38
N VAL A 137 5.16 4.80 -7.88
CA VAL A 137 5.75 4.93 -6.55
C VAL A 137 6.68 6.13 -6.47
N LYS A 138 6.49 6.94 -5.43
CA LYS A 138 7.36 8.07 -5.06
C LYS A 138 7.57 8.08 -3.56
N CYS A 139 8.71 8.59 -3.12
CA CYS A 139 8.98 8.77 -1.68
C CYS A 139 7.91 9.68 -1.05
N GLY A 140 7.38 9.25 0.08
CA GLY A 140 6.34 9.97 0.83
C GLY A 140 4.91 9.79 0.32
N ASN A 141 4.69 9.12 -0.83
CA ASN A 141 3.36 8.94 -1.41
C ASN A 141 2.58 7.79 -0.77
N MET A 142 1.25 7.86 -0.91
CA MET A 142 0.32 6.77 -0.60
C MET A 142 -0.43 6.31 -1.84
N ILE A 143 -0.44 5.01 -2.10
CA ILE A 143 -1.16 4.38 -3.22
C ILE A 143 -2.19 3.40 -2.68
N LEU A 144 -3.45 3.55 -3.11
CA LEU A 144 -4.53 2.61 -2.80
C LEU A 144 -4.75 1.64 -3.96
N GLY A 145 -4.68 0.35 -3.68
CA GLY A 145 -4.95 -0.69 -4.67
C GLY A 145 -6.11 -1.60 -4.29
N SER A 146 -6.81 -2.11 -5.29
CA SER A 146 -7.88 -3.09 -5.11
C SER A 146 -7.38 -4.52 -4.92
N ASP A 147 -6.08 -4.70 -4.82
CA ASP A 147 -5.43 -5.98 -4.61
C ASP A 147 -4.74 -6.03 -3.24
N SER A 148 -4.91 -7.15 -2.52
CA SER A 148 -4.35 -7.35 -1.18
C SER A 148 -2.81 -7.33 -1.14
N HIS A 149 -2.14 -7.52 -2.26
CA HIS A 149 -0.68 -7.44 -2.39
C HIS A 149 -0.16 -6.02 -2.68
N THR A 150 -1.03 -5.00 -2.62
CA THR A 150 -0.63 -3.59 -2.72
C THR A 150 0.19 -3.21 -1.50
N ARG A 151 1.51 -3.41 -1.58
CA ARG A 151 2.49 -3.18 -0.52
C ARG A 151 3.78 -2.68 -1.16
N TYR A 152 3.95 -1.37 -1.19
CA TYR A 152 5.02 -0.71 -1.97
C TYR A 152 5.97 0.08 -1.07
N GLY A 153 6.40 -0.54 0.04
CA GLY A 153 7.32 0.10 1.00
C GLY A 153 8.69 0.48 0.43
N SER A 154 9.03 -0.03 -0.76
CA SER A 154 10.23 0.40 -1.48
C SER A 154 10.18 1.89 -1.77
N LEU A 155 11.30 2.57 -1.72
CA LEU A 155 11.43 4.00 -2.00
C LEU A 155 10.62 4.92 -1.07
N GLY A 156 10.26 4.44 0.12
CA GLY A 156 9.52 5.23 1.10
C GLY A 156 8.06 5.53 0.72
N ASN A 157 7.44 4.67 -0.06
CA ASN A 157 6.01 4.75 -0.38
C ASN A 157 5.18 3.89 0.57
N MET A 158 3.94 4.27 0.81
CA MET A 158 2.97 3.43 1.50
C MET A 158 1.92 2.92 0.52
N GLY A 159 1.98 1.63 0.18
CA GLY A 159 0.95 0.94 -0.59
C GLY A 159 -0.07 0.28 0.34
N VAL A 160 -1.35 0.52 0.10
CA VAL A 160 -2.45 -0.03 0.88
C VAL A 160 -3.38 -0.80 -0.05
N GLY A 161 -3.61 -2.09 0.25
CA GLY A 161 -4.58 -2.91 -0.47
C GLY A 161 -5.88 -2.99 0.30
N GLU A 162 -6.99 -2.59 -0.34
CA GLU A 162 -8.31 -2.55 0.26
C GLU A 162 -9.39 -3.09 -0.69
N GLY A 163 -10.57 -3.32 -0.15
CA GLY A 163 -11.73 -3.71 -0.94
C GLY A 163 -12.24 -2.57 -1.83
N GLY A 164 -12.99 -2.95 -2.88
CA GLY A 164 -13.49 -1.98 -3.86
C GLY A 164 -14.28 -0.80 -3.29
N GLY A 165 -14.95 -0.99 -2.14
CA GLY A 165 -15.68 0.08 -1.47
C GLY A 165 -14.81 1.26 -1.05
N GLU A 166 -13.59 0.99 -0.57
CA GLU A 166 -12.65 2.06 -0.19
C GLU A 166 -12.14 2.83 -1.42
N LEU A 167 -11.93 2.13 -2.54
CA LEU A 167 -11.58 2.79 -3.79
C LEU A 167 -12.73 3.68 -4.30
N VAL A 168 -13.97 3.21 -4.20
CA VAL A 168 -15.15 4.03 -4.54
C VAL A 168 -15.20 5.31 -3.70
N LYS A 169 -14.94 5.22 -2.39
CA LYS A 169 -14.87 6.41 -1.53
C LYS A 169 -13.85 7.42 -2.05
N GLN A 170 -12.63 6.99 -2.40
CA GLN A 170 -11.61 7.89 -2.95
C GLN A 170 -12.03 8.50 -4.29
N LEU A 171 -12.65 7.72 -5.18
CA LEU A 171 -13.21 8.23 -6.45
C LEU A 171 -14.29 9.28 -6.23
N LEU A 172 -15.00 9.23 -5.13
CA LEU A 172 -16.03 10.20 -4.72
C LEU A 172 -15.47 11.31 -3.81
N ARG A 173 -14.15 11.44 -3.70
CA ARG A 173 -13.43 12.43 -2.88
C ARG A 173 -13.68 12.29 -1.36
N ASN A 174 -14.10 11.11 -0.90
CA ASN A 174 -14.18 10.77 0.52
C ASN A 174 -12.84 10.26 1.04
N THR A 175 -12.75 10.04 2.33
CA THR A 175 -11.52 9.61 3.02
C THR A 175 -11.51 8.10 3.31
N TRP A 176 -10.33 7.57 3.50
CA TRP A 176 -10.10 6.28 4.16
C TRP A 176 -9.89 6.53 5.65
N ASP A 177 -10.85 6.06 6.44
CA ASP A 177 -10.90 6.35 7.86
C ASP A 177 -10.29 5.21 8.66
N ILE A 178 -9.20 5.48 9.35
CA ILE A 178 -8.45 4.49 10.10
C ILE A 178 -8.13 4.95 11.53
N ASN A 179 -7.87 3.97 12.39
CA ASN A 179 -7.15 4.25 13.63
C ASN A 179 -5.65 4.26 13.32
N ALA A 180 -4.92 5.17 13.94
CA ALA A 180 -3.48 5.28 13.85
C ALA A 180 -2.83 3.91 14.14
N PRO A 181 -2.11 3.29 13.17
CA PRO A 181 -1.58 1.94 13.31
C PRO A 181 -0.37 1.90 14.24
N GLU A 182 -0.13 0.75 14.82
CA GLU A 182 1.17 0.48 15.43
C GLU A 182 2.23 0.27 14.35
N VAL A 183 3.46 0.67 14.66
CA VAL A 183 4.62 0.48 13.80
C VAL A 183 5.54 -0.57 14.40
N VAL A 184 5.95 -1.53 13.60
CA VAL A 184 6.89 -2.58 13.97
C VAL A 184 8.18 -2.38 13.22
N LEU A 185 9.28 -2.21 13.93
CA LEU A 185 10.61 -2.17 13.36
C LEU A 185 11.06 -3.59 12.97
N VAL A 186 11.44 -3.78 11.72
CA VAL A 186 12.14 -4.96 11.23
C VAL A 186 13.61 -4.57 11.05
N TRP A 187 14.42 -4.92 12.05
CA TRP A 187 15.85 -4.61 12.03
C TRP A 187 16.62 -5.72 11.32
N LEU A 188 17.32 -5.38 10.26
CA LEU A 188 18.10 -6.32 9.44
C LEU A 188 19.58 -6.13 9.73
N GLU A 189 20.23 -7.20 10.24
CA GLU A 189 21.65 -7.20 10.58
C GLU A 189 22.43 -8.24 9.76
N GLY A 190 23.70 -7.93 9.54
CA GLY A 190 24.66 -8.84 8.91
C GLY A 190 24.44 -8.97 7.40
N LYS A 191 24.91 -10.10 6.86
CA LYS A 191 24.84 -10.39 5.42
C LYS A 191 24.18 -11.75 5.18
N PRO A 192 23.31 -11.89 4.17
CA PRO A 192 22.73 -13.16 3.83
C PRO A 192 23.82 -14.15 3.36
N ARG A 193 23.64 -15.43 3.65
CA ARG A 193 24.49 -16.48 3.10
C ARG A 193 24.30 -16.57 1.59
N LYS A 194 25.30 -17.13 0.89
CA LYS A 194 25.16 -17.38 -0.55
C LYS A 194 23.92 -18.22 -0.85
N GLY A 195 23.10 -17.76 -1.79
CA GLY A 195 21.86 -18.42 -2.20
C GLY A 195 20.62 -17.98 -1.39
N ILE A 196 20.76 -17.12 -0.37
CA ILE A 196 19.65 -16.55 0.38
C ILE A 196 19.33 -15.16 -0.18
N GLY A 197 18.08 -14.97 -0.57
CA GLY A 197 17.59 -13.71 -1.13
C GLY A 197 16.53 -13.01 -0.26
N PRO A 198 16.01 -11.88 -0.70
CA PRO A 198 14.95 -11.14 0.03
C PRO A 198 13.69 -11.98 0.30
N HIS A 199 13.35 -12.88 -0.61
CA HIS A 199 12.20 -13.77 -0.47
C HIS A 199 12.34 -14.72 0.73
N ASP A 200 13.54 -15.27 0.94
CA ASP A 200 13.81 -16.14 2.09
C ASP A 200 13.71 -15.38 3.42
N VAL A 201 14.14 -14.12 3.42
CA VAL A 201 13.98 -13.22 4.58
C VAL A 201 12.49 -12.99 4.85
N ALA A 202 11.70 -12.69 3.82
CA ALA A 202 10.26 -12.49 3.96
C ALA A 202 9.55 -13.75 4.52
N ILE A 203 9.85 -14.94 3.99
CA ILE A 203 9.29 -16.19 4.49
C ILE A 203 9.69 -16.44 5.95
N SER A 204 10.93 -16.12 6.31
CA SER A 204 11.42 -16.27 7.68
C SER A 204 10.68 -15.35 8.66
N LEU A 205 10.39 -14.12 8.25
CA LEU A 205 9.58 -13.17 9.03
C LEU A 205 8.15 -13.68 9.20
N VAL A 206 7.52 -14.14 8.11
CA VAL A 206 6.17 -14.72 8.16
C VAL A 206 6.13 -15.88 9.15
N LYS A 207 7.08 -16.83 9.06
CA LYS A 207 7.16 -17.97 9.99
C LYS A 207 7.27 -17.50 11.44
N ALA A 208 8.11 -16.52 11.73
CA ALA A 208 8.35 -16.06 13.10
C ALA A 208 7.15 -15.30 13.70
N THR A 209 6.35 -14.63 12.86
CA THR A 209 5.28 -13.73 13.34
C THR A 209 3.86 -14.30 13.17
N PHE A 210 3.70 -15.40 12.43
CA PHE A 210 2.38 -15.93 12.07
C PHE A 210 1.56 -16.38 13.30
N GLU A 211 2.15 -17.19 14.15
CA GLU A 211 1.43 -17.74 15.32
C GLU A 211 1.16 -16.67 16.39
N SER A 212 2.11 -15.76 16.59
CA SER A 212 1.99 -14.68 17.59
C SER A 212 1.06 -13.55 17.16
N GLY A 213 0.81 -13.42 15.87
CA GLY A 213 0.07 -12.27 15.31
C GLY A 213 0.78 -10.92 15.50
N ALA A 214 2.08 -10.93 15.79
CA ALA A 214 2.86 -9.74 16.17
C ALA A 214 2.78 -8.59 15.16
N VAL A 215 2.55 -8.90 13.89
CA VAL A 215 2.48 -7.92 12.80
C VAL A 215 1.06 -7.67 12.25
N LYS A 216 0.06 -8.30 12.86
CA LYS A 216 -1.32 -8.20 12.37
C LYS A 216 -1.86 -6.79 12.54
N ASN A 217 -2.37 -6.20 11.47
CA ASN A 217 -2.90 -4.83 11.42
C ASN A 217 -1.88 -3.74 11.84
N LYS A 218 -0.60 -4.00 11.62
CA LYS A 218 0.49 -3.06 11.91
C LYS A 218 1.23 -2.70 10.64
N VAL A 219 1.98 -1.62 10.66
CA VAL A 219 2.88 -1.22 9.58
C VAL A 219 4.29 -1.69 9.91
N LEU A 220 4.97 -2.30 8.92
CA LEU A 220 6.35 -2.72 9.06
C LEU A 220 7.29 -1.67 8.48
N GLU A 221 8.25 -1.23 9.26
CA GLU A 221 9.37 -0.42 8.79
C GLU A 221 10.64 -1.27 8.81
N PHE A 222 11.30 -1.33 7.65
CA PHE A 222 12.54 -2.08 7.48
C PHE A 222 13.72 -1.13 7.61
N ALA A 223 14.64 -1.44 8.51
CA ALA A 223 15.87 -0.70 8.71
C ALA A 223 17.03 -1.64 9.01
N GLY A 224 18.25 -1.13 8.99
CA GLY A 224 19.48 -1.87 9.27
C GLY A 224 20.70 -1.05 8.90
N PRO A 225 21.90 -1.45 9.34
CA PRO A 225 23.14 -0.78 9.05
C PRO A 225 23.58 -0.92 7.58
#